data_f8854f7cca1da7a7e465470b30c291db
#
_entry.id   f8854f7cca1da7a7e465470b30c291db
#
_cell.length_a   1.000
_cell.length_b   1.000
_cell.length_c   1.000
_cell.angle_alpha   90.00
_cell.angle_beta   90.00
_cell.angle_gamma   90.00
#
_symmetry.space_group_name_H-M   'P 1'
#
loop_
_entity.id
_entity.type
_entity.pdbx_description
1 polymer ?
#
loop_
_entity_poly.entity_id
_entity_poly.type
_entity_poly.pdbx_seq_one_letter_code
_entity_poly.pdbx_strand_id
1 'polypeptide(L)'
;MPSIDDNSNNKNNSENMIGLEFILELLKKETQIPKIQAISPDIYRKIAQIIRGLSIQKYEDLELDVHHELIKLLTISTKSLFELRIRKLLESSNVQHLSYPSLLSSDDYSKLTDEEKFIFEEERKVSQRKELIIQSLIGGNVNNLDTISRIIRSKMIIIRFLESTDQFMGVDMAKYGPFIKEDIAILPLKMQDL
;
A
#
# COMPACT_ATOMS: atom_id res chain seq x y z
N MET A 1 -45.34 -14.29 23.58
CA MET A 1 -44.93 -13.35 22.53
C MET A 1 -43.66 -12.67 23.00
N PRO A 2 -42.48 -12.92 22.43
CA PRO A 2 -41.30 -12.13 22.69
C PRO A 2 -41.26 -11.00 21.68
N SER A 3 -41.12 -9.79 22.18
CA SER A 3 -40.84 -8.57 21.43
C SER A 3 -39.45 -8.68 20.81
N ILE A 4 -39.40 -8.65 19.49
CA ILE A 4 -38.20 -8.65 18.67
C ILE A 4 -37.54 -7.28 18.85
N ASP A 5 -36.27 -7.28 19.23
CA ASP A 5 -35.42 -6.12 19.38
C ASP A 5 -35.15 -5.43 18.02
N ASP A 6 -36.03 -4.52 17.61
CA ASP A 6 -35.86 -3.63 16.46
C ASP A 6 -34.78 -2.53 16.69
N ASN A 7 -34.15 -2.53 17.87
CA ASN A 7 -33.28 -1.43 18.29
C ASN A 7 -31.78 -1.64 17.91
N SER A 8 -31.40 -2.85 17.52
CA SER A 8 -29.99 -3.15 17.15
C SER A 8 -29.66 -2.75 15.72
N ASN A 9 -30.59 -2.91 14.78
CA ASN A 9 -30.38 -2.55 13.37
C ASN A 9 -30.33 -1.03 13.14
N ASN A 10 -31.09 -0.25 13.90
CA ASN A 10 -31.13 1.21 13.76
C ASN A 10 -29.85 1.88 14.31
N LYS A 11 -29.20 1.28 15.30
CA LYS A 11 -27.95 1.80 15.87
C LYS A 11 -26.75 1.58 14.92
N ASN A 12 -26.70 0.42 14.28
CA ASN A 12 -25.64 0.10 13.31
C ASN A 12 -25.73 0.97 12.04
N ASN A 13 -26.94 1.28 11.58
CA ASN A 13 -27.13 2.15 10.42
C ASN A 13 -26.72 3.61 10.71
N SER A 14 -26.96 4.12 11.90
CA SER A 14 -26.55 5.47 12.28
C SER A 14 -25.03 5.57 12.48
N GLU A 15 -24.37 4.57 13.04
CA GLU A 15 -22.91 4.54 13.17
C GLU A 15 -22.20 4.46 11.81
N ASN A 16 -22.78 3.75 10.86
CA ASN A 16 -22.24 3.63 9.50
C ASN A 16 -22.45 4.89 8.66
N MET A 17 -23.56 5.60 8.82
CA MET A 17 -23.78 6.92 8.19
C MET A 17 -22.84 7.97 8.78
N ILE A 18 -22.61 7.98 10.09
CA ILE A 18 -21.62 8.84 10.74
C ILE A 18 -20.23 8.59 10.14
N GLY A 19 -19.90 7.32 9.83
CA GLY A 19 -18.63 6.97 9.20
C GLY A 19 -18.45 7.57 7.79
N LEU A 20 -19.46 7.55 6.94
CA LEU A 20 -19.41 8.13 5.59
C LEU A 20 -19.32 9.65 5.63
N GLU A 21 -20.19 10.32 6.41
CA GLU A 21 -20.16 11.77 6.56
C GLU A 21 -18.80 12.27 7.04
N PHE A 22 -18.22 11.58 8.01
CA PHE A 22 -16.90 11.91 8.55
C PHE A 22 -15.81 11.80 7.48
N ILE A 23 -15.82 10.73 6.67
CA ILE A 23 -14.84 10.56 5.57
C ILE A 23 -15.00 11.66 4.50
N LEU A 24 -16.23 11.98 4.15
CA LEU A 24 -16.53 13.06 3.18
C LEU A 24 -16.07 14.42 3.70
N GLU A 25 -16.24 14.70 4.99
CA GLU A 25 -15.75 15.92 5.62
C GLU A 25 -14.21 15.99 5.60
N LEU A 26 -13.54 14.89 5.93
CA LEU A 26 -12.09 14.79 5.83
C LEU A 26 -11.62 15.02 4.39
N LEU A 27 -12.24 14.36 3.42
CA LEU A 27 -11.92 14.52 2.00
C LEU A 27 -12.10 15.96 1.55
N LYS A 28 -13.19 16.61 1.97
CA LYS A 28 -13.45 18.02 1.67
C LYS A 28 -12.37 18.93 2.25
N LYS A 29 -12.02 18.77 3.53
CA LYS A 29 -10.95 19.54 4.18
C LYS A 29 -9.61 19.31 3.49
N GLU A 30 -9.29 18.06 3.20
CA GLU A 30 -8.06 17.70 2.50
C GLU A 30 -8.00 18.30 1.10
N THR A 31 -9.13 18.39 0.37
CA THR A 31 -9.18 18.99 -0.96
C THR A 31 -9.00 20.51 -0.94
N GLN A 32 -9.54 21.17 0.08
CA GLN A 32 -9.53 22.64 0.17
C GLN A 32 -8.18 23.20 0.63
N ILE A 33 -7.41 22.45 1.39
CA ILE A 33 -6.16 22.92 2.01
C ILE A 33 -4.97 22.28 1.28
N PRO A 34 -4.04 23.07 0.69
CA PRO A 34 -2.90 22.52 -0.04
C PRO A 34 -1.97 21.64 0.83
N LYS A 35 -1.81 21.98 2.10
CA LYS A 35 -0.98 21.21 3.03
C LYS A 35 -1.72 19.98 3.54
N ILE A 36 -0.94 18.95 3.87
CA ILE A 36 -1.48 17.72 4.47
C ILE A 36 -2.08 18.03 5.86
N GLN A 37 -3.28 17.51 6.12
CA GLN A 37 -4.00 17.77 7.36
C GLN A 37 -3.76 16.67 8.38
N ALA A 38 -3.78 17.02 9.66
CA ALA A 38 -3.73 16.02 10.72
C ALA A 38 -5.03 15.21 10.74
N ILE A 39 -4.91 13.89 10.69
CA ILE A 39 -6.01 12.94 10.83
C ILE A 39 -5.66 11.93 11.92
N SER A 40 -6.66 11.19 12.40
CA SER A 40 -6.44 10.14 13.39
C SER A 40 -5.50 9.06 12.84
N PRO A 41 -4.44 8.65 13.56
CA PRO A 41 -3.48 7.65 13.08
C PRO A 41 -4.11 6.29 12.74
N ASP A 42 -5.25 5.97 13.35
CA ASP A 42 -5.97 4.71 13.18
C ASP A 42 -7.18 4.81 12.22
N ILE A 43 -7.29 5.93 11.48
CA ILE A 43 -8.46 6.20 10.63
C ILE A 43 -8.70 5.09 9.60
N TYR A 44 -7.67 4.66 8.89
CA TYR A 44 -7.82 3.63 7.85
C TYR A 44 -8.20 2.27 8.43
N ARG A 45 -7.70 1.95 9.63
CA ARG A 45 -8.10 0.75 10.36
C ARG A 45 -9.58 0.80 10.75
N LYS A 46 -10.06 1.94 11.27
CA LYS A 46 -11.47 2.14 11.61
C LYS A 46 -12.37 2.01 10.38
N ILE A 47 -12.00 2.65 9.27
CA ILE A 47 -12.75 2.54 8.01
C ILE A 47 -12.80 1.09 7.53
N ALA A 48 -11.67 0.38 7.55
CA ALA A 48 -11.62 -1.02 7.16
C ALA A 48 -12.52 -1.91 8.05
N GLN A 49 -12.60 -1.61 9.34
CA GLN A 49 -13.52 -2.31 10.26
C GLN A 49 -14.99 -2.04 9.91
N ILE A 50 -15.35 -0.79 9.58
CA ILE A 50 -16.71 -0.43 9.15
C ILE A 50 -17.08 -1.18 7.86
N ILE A 51 -16.21 -1.12 6.83
CA ILE A 51 -16.44 -1.81 5.56
C ILE A 51 -16.59 -3.32 5.77
N ARG A 52 -15.72 -3.90 6.61
CA ARG A 52 -15.80 -5.33 6.96
C ARG A 52 -17.11 -5.65 7.68
N GLY A 53 -17.52 -4.82 8.63
CA GLY A 53 -18.78 -4.99 9.36
C GLY A 53 -19.98 -5.01 8.42
N LEU A 54 -20.06 -4.04 7.51
CA LEU A 54 -21.11 -3.94 6.49
C LEU A 54 -21.12 -5.15 5.53
N SER A 55 -19.94 -5.66 5.16
CA SER A 55 -19.81 -6.78 4.22
C SER A 55 -20.22 -8.13 4.81
N ILE A 56 -20.19 -8.28 6.14
CA ILE A 56 -20.52 -9.55 6.83
C ILE A 56 -22.02 -9.63 7.19
N GLN A 57 -22.68 -8.49 7.37
CA GLN A 57 -24.10 -8.46 7.71
C GLN A 57 -24.94 -8.97 6.53
N LYS A 58 -25.89 -9.85 6.85
CA LYS A 58 -26.87 -10.34 5.87
C LYS A 58 -28.08 -9.41 5.90
N TYR A 59 -28.40 -8.85 4.76
CA TYR A 59 -29.54 -7.98 4.54
C TYR A 59 -30.51 -8.63 3.56
N GLU A 60 -31.79 -8.31 3.66
CA GLU A 60 -32.81 -8.82 2.76
C GLU A 60 -33.29 -7.69 1.84
N ASP A 61 -33.52 -8.04 0.58
CA ASP A 61 -34.11 -7.20 -0.49
C ASP A 61 -33.59 -5.75 -0.58
N LEU A 62 -34.45 -4.78 -0.31
CA LEU A 62 -34.17 -3.35 -0.50
C LEU A 62 -33.01 -2.83 0.37
N GLU A 63 -32.84 -3.40 1.55
CA GLU A 63 -31.74 -3.05 2.45
C GLU A 63 -30.37 -3.45 1.85
N LEU A 64 -30.32 -4.54 1.10
CA LEU A 64 -29.11 -5.03 0.44
C LEU A 64 -28.57 -4.01 -0.57
N ASP A 65 -29.43 -3.41 -1.38
CA ASP A 65 -29.03 -2.43 -2.38
C ASP A 65 -28.49 -1.15 -1.73
N VAL A 66 -29.12 -0.67 -0.67
CA VAL A 66 -28.66 0.51 0.09
C VAL A 66 -27.30 0.24 0.72
N HIS A 67 -27.07 -0.95 1.29
CA HIS A 67 -25.78 -1.32 1.88
C HIS A 67 -24.69 -1.47 0.85
N HIS A 68 -24.98 -2.04 -0.31
CA HIS A 68 -24.00 -2.10 -1.42
C HIS A 68 -23.56 -0.71 -1.88
N GLU A 69 -24.50 0.21 -2.06
CA GLU A 69 -24.16 1.58 -2.44
C GLU A 69 -23.39 2.31 -1.32
N LEU A 70 -23.71 2.06 -0.05
CA LEU A 70 -22.97 2.60 1.09
C LEU A 70 -21.51 2.10 1.11
N ILE A 71 -21.29 0.79 0.96
CA ILE A 71 -19.95 0.20 0.87
C ILE A 71 -19.17 0.79 -0.30
N LYS A 72 -19.82 0.95 -1.45
CA LYS A 72 -19.21 1.52 -2.65
C LYS A 72 -18.80 2.98 -2.42
N LEU A 73 -19.67 3.80 -1.84
CA LEU A 73 -19.38 5.20 -1.51
C LEU A 73 -18.23 5.30 -0.49
N LEU A 74 -18.25 4.49 0.57
CA LEU A 74 -17.18 4.42 1.56
C LEU A 74 -15.86 4.06 0.89
N THR A 75 -15.85 3.05 0.03
CA THR A 75 -14.65 2.58 -0.68
C THR A 75 -14.09 3.67 -1.59
N ILE A 76 -14.94 4.30 -2.40
CA ILE A 76 -14.51 5.37 -3.33
C ILE A 76 -13.99 6.58 -2.55
N SER A 77 -14.71 7.02 -1.53
CA SER A 77 -14.32 8.20 -0.73
C SER A 77 -13.01 7.95 0.03
N THR A 78 -12.85 6.76 0.61
CA THR A 78 -11.60 6.37 1.29
C THR A 78 -10.42 6.31 0.33
N LYS A 79 -10.62 5.69 -0.83
CA LYS A 79 -9.60 5.63 -1.87
C LYS A 79 -9.19 7.03 -2.33
N SER A 80 -10.17 7.90 -2.58
CA SER A 80 -9.90 9.28 -2.99
C SER A 80 -9.16 10.08 -1.91
N LEU A 81 -9.53 9.92 -0.65
CA LEU A 81 -8.83 10.56 0.47
C LEU A 81 -7.38 10.09 0.54
N PHE A 82 -7.15 8.79 0.50
CA PHE A 82 -5.82 8.19 0.57
C PHE A 82 -4.94 8.66 -0.60
N GLU A 83 -5.44 8.54 -1.85
CA GLU A 83 -4.70 8.96 -3.05
C GLU A 83 -4.38 10.46 -3.05
N LEU A 84 -5.32 11.30 -2.60
CA LEU A 84 -5.09 12.74 -2.48
C LEU A 84 -3.97 13.05 -1.48
N ARG A 85 -3.98 12.40 -0.32
CA ARG A 85 -2.97 12.60 0.72
C ARG A 85 -1.59 12.11 0.27
N ILE A 86 -1.52 10.91 -0.35
CA ILE A 86 -0.27 10.39 -0.91
C ILE A 86 0.25 11.33 -2.00
N ARG A 87 -0.61 11.85 -2.87
CA ARG A 87 -0.19 12.82 -3.90
C ARG A 87 0.44 14.06 -3.28
N LYS A 88 -0.21 14.69 -2.29
CA LYS A 88 0.34 15.85 -1.59
C LYS A 88 1.68 15.56 -0.93
N LEU A 89 1.80 14.39 -0.33
CA LEU A 89 3.03 13.91 0.30
C LEU A 89 4.17 13.83 -0.72
N LEU A 90 3.91 13.23 -1.88
CA LEU A 90 4.91 13.08 -2.95
C LEU A 90 5.22 14.43 -3.63
N GLU A 91 4.24 15.28 -3.85
CA GLU A 91 4.45 16.63 -4.40
C GLU A 91 5.29 17.49 -3.45
N SER A 92 5.01 17.44 -2.14
CA SER A 92 5.82 18.14 -1.14
C SER A 92 7.27 17.66 -1.11
N SER A 93 7.51 16.38 -1.40
CA SER A 93 8.85 15.81 -1.50
C SER A 93 9.57 16.21 -2.80
N ASN A 94 8.85 16.49 -3.88
CA ASN A 94 9.41 16.80 -5.19
C ASN A 94 9.76 18.30 -5.41
N VAL A 95 9.18 19.19 -4.64
CA VAL A 95 9.34 20.66 -4.84
C VAL A 95 10.73 21.18 -4.45
N GLN A 96 11.56 20.42 -3.74
CA GLN A 96 12.91 20.83 -3.38
C GLN A 96 13.98 20.11 -4.21
N HIS A 97 13.79 20.10 -5.54
CA HIS A 97 14.80 19.62 -6.47
C HIS A 97 16.08 20.45 -6.36
N LEU A 98 17.14 19.85 -6.00
CA LEU A 98 18.48 19.94 -6.58
C LEU A 98 19.63 19.43 -5.69
N SER A 99 19.42 19.02 -4.45
CA SER A 99 20.58 18.56 -3.66
C SER A 99 20.35 17.51 -2.56
N TYR A 100 19.14 17.33 -2.04
CA TYR A 100 18.86 16.28 -1.04
C TYR A 100 17.38 15.87 -1.09
N PRO A 101 17.04 14.59 -0.84
CA PRO A 101 15.65 14.19 -0.68
C PRO A 101 15.04 15.04 0.43
N SER A 102 14.05 15.84 0.09
CA SER A 102 13.44 16.78 1.01
C SER A 102 12.88 16.02 2.20
N LEU A 103 13.47 16.27 3.34
CA LEU A 103 12.89 15.84 4.61
C LEU A 103 11.58 16.61 4.76
N LEU A 104 10.46 15.90 4.80
CA LEU A 104 9.22 16.47 5.33
C LEU A 104 9.56 17.17 6.65
N SER A 105 8.94 18.32 6.90
CA SER A 105 9.06 18.92 8.22
C SER A 105 8.63 17.89 9.27
N SER A 106 9.24 17.91 10.45
CA SER A 106 8.83 16.99 11.54
C SER A 106 7.34 17.14 11.88
N ASP A 107 6.80 18.35 11.70
CA ASP A 107 5.38 18.66 11.87
C ASP A 107 4.51 17.94 10.82
N ASP A 108 4.87 17.99 9.54
CA ASP A 108 4.10 17.30 8.50
C ASP A 108 4.21 15.78 8.60
N TYR A 109 5.40 15.25 8.98
CA TYR A 109 5.57 13.83 9.24
C TYR A 109 4.70 13.31 10.40
N SER A 110 4.52 14.13 11.44
CA SER A 110 3.67 13.80 12.60
C SER A 110 2.18 13.68 12.24
N LYS A 111 1.73 14.31 11.16
CA LYS A 111 0.34 14.29 10.67
C LYS A 111 0.00 13.05 9.85
N LEU A 112 0.99 12.23 9.51
CA LEU A 112 0.82 11.03 8.72
C LEU A 112 0.33 9.85 9.56
N THR A 113 -0.50 9.02 8.95
CA THR A 113 -0.80 7.68 9.49
C THR A 113 0.38 6.74 9.28
N ASP A 114 0.35 5.57 9.93
CA ASP A 114 1.43 4.60 9.79
C ASP A 114 1.49 4.01 8.38
N GLU A 115 0.32 3.83 7.72
CA GLU A 115 0.24 3.38 6.33
C GLU A 115 0.85 4.41 5.36
N GLU A 116 0.63 5.70 5.62
CA GLU A 116 1.21 6.79 4.82
C GLU A 116 2.72 6.90 5.04
N LYS A 117 3.19 6.77 6.28
CA LYS A 117 4.62 6.71 6.60
C LYS A 117 5.30 5.55 5.89
N PHE A 118 4.67 4.37 5.87
CA PHE A 118 5.21 3.19 5.18
C PHE A 118 5.46 3.48 3.69
N ILE A 119 4.50 4.10 2.99
CA ILE A 119 4.67 4.47 1.57
C ILE A 119 5.75 5.54 1.41
N PHE A 120 5.73 6.56 2.27
CA PHE A 120 6.70 7.66 2.21
C PHE A 120 8.14 7.18 2.39
N GLU A 121 8.39 6.29 3.33
CA GLU A 121 9.73 5.73 3.56
C GLU A 121 10.22 4.88 2.38
N GLU A 122 9.34 4.13 1.72
CA GLU A 122 9.70 3.37 0.52
C GLU A 122 10.00 4.31 -0.67
N GLU A 123 9.19 5.35 -0.88
CA GLU A 123 9.44 6.36 -1.93
C GLU A 123 10.76 7.10 -1.67
N ARG A 124 11.07 7.41 -0.43
CA ARG A 124 12.36 7.99 -0.05
C ARG A 124 13.53 7.09 -0.42
N LYS A 125 13.43 5.79 -0.20
CA LYS A 125 14.46 4.82 -0.62
C LYS A 125 14.60 4.77 -2.14
N VAL A 126 13.49 4.83 -2.87
CA VAL A 126 13.51 4.88 -4.35
C VAL A 126 14.19 6.16 -4.83
N SER A 127 13.85 7.32 -4.26
CA SER A 127 14.47 8.60 -4.59
C SER A 127 15.97 8.61 -4.32
N GLN A 128 16.41 8.07 -3.18
CA GLN A 128 17.85 7.94 -2.86
C GLN A 128 18.58 7.05 -3.86
N ARG A 129 17.99 5.93 -4.27
CA ARG A 129 18.57 5.04 -5.30
C ARG A 129 18.65 5.73 -6.66
N LYS A 130 17.61 6.47 -7.04
CA LYS A 130 17.59 7.27 -8.27
C LYS A 130 18.73 8.28 -8.26
N GLU A 131 18.89 9.03 -7.18
CA GLU A 131 19.95 10.03 -7.05
C GLU A 131 21.34 9.41 -7.15
N LEU A 132 21.56 8.28 -6.47
CA LEU A 132 22.82 7.54 -6.56
C LEU A 132 23.15 7.12 -8.00
N ILE A 133 22.14 6.69 -8.77
CA ILE A 133 22.32 6.32 -10.19
C ILE A 133 22.66 7.56 -11.01
N ILE A 134 21.93 8.67 -10.82
CA ILE A 134 22.18 9.92 -11.55
C ILE A 134 23.59 10.43 -11.26
N GLN A 135 23.99 10.47 -10.00
CA GLN A 135 25.34 10.88 -9.59
C GLN A 135 26.44 10.00 -10.21
N SER A 136 26.17 8.68 -10.24
CA SER A 136 27.11 7.73 -10.85
C SER A 136 27.22 7.91 -12.36
N LEU A 137 26.12 8.22 -13.04
CA LEU A 137 26.08 8.49 -14.48
C LEU A 137 26.84 9.79 -14.82
N ILE A 138 26.49 10.88 -14.14
CA ILE A 138 27.09 12.20 -14.40
C ILE A 138 28.58 12.23 -14.01
N GLY A 139 28.92 11.56 -12.90
CA GLY A 139 30.29 11.44 -12.42
C GLY A 139 31.15 10.43 -13.16
N GLY A 140 30.60 9.71 -14.16
CA GLY A 140 31.31 8.66 -14.91
C GLY A 140 31.75 7.47 -14.06
N ASN A 141 31.06 7.21 -12.94
CA ASN A 141 31.44 6.15 -12.01
C ASN A 141 30.87 4.79 -12.44
N VAL A 142 31.55 4.16 -13.40
CA VAL A 142 31.14 2.85 -13.97
C VAL A 142 31.13 1.76 -12.89
N ASN A 143 32.04 1.79 -11.92
CA ASN A 143 32.10 0.78 -10.86
C ASN A 143 30.83 0.72 -10.00
N ASN A 144 30.20 1.88 -9.72
CA ASN A 144 28.95 1.93 -9.00
C ASN A 144 27.82 1.31 -9.82
N LEU A 145 27.75 1.61 -11.12
CA LEU A 145 26.73 1.05 -12.02
C LEU A 145 26.88 -0.47 -12.16
N ASP A 146 28.11 -0.96 -12.28
CA ASP A 146 28.40 -2.41 -12.30
C ASP A 146 28.02 -3.07 -10.97
N THR A 147 28.23 -2.39 -9.86
CA THR A 147 27.82 -2.90 -8.54
C THR A 147 26.30 -3.02 -8.43
N ILE A 148 25.56 -2.00 -8.89
CA ILE A 148 24.08 -2.05 -8.94
C ILE A 148 23.62 -3.20 -9.83
N SER A 149 24.23 -3.37 -11.01
CA SER A 149 23.92 -4.48 -11.92
C SER A 149 24.18 -5.83 -11.29
N ARG A 150 25.30 -5.98 -10.56
CA ARG A 150 25.61 -7.23 -9.82
C ARG A 150 24.59 -7.51 -8.71
N ILE A 151 24.19 -6.50 -7.93
CA ILE A 151 23.19 -6.65 -6.87
C ILE A 151 21.87 -7.15 -7.44
N ILE A 152 21.44 -6.62 -8.59
CA ILE A 152 20.19 -7.04 -9.26
C ILE A 152 20.29 -8.48 -9.78
N ARG A 153 21.45 -8.85 -10.35
CA ARG A 153 21.67 -10.21 -10.88
C ARG A 153 21.85 -11.25 -9.78
N SER A 154 22.40 -10.86 -8.64
CA SER A 154 22.67 -11.76 -7.50
C SER A 154 21.52 -11.90 -6.51
N LYS A 155 20.35 -11.31 -6.78
CA LYS A 155 19.17 -11.54 -5.94
C LYS A 155 18.77 -13.00 -6.01
N MET A 156 18.89 -13.69 -4.88
CA MET A 156 18.55 -15.08 -4.69
C MET A 156 17.37 -15.18 -3.72
N ILE A 157 16.51 -16.15 -3.93
CA ILE A 157 15.39 -16.49 -3.05
C ILE A 157 15.51 -17.94 -2.58
N ILE A 158 15.00 -18.20 -1.40
CA ILE A 158 14.87 -19.55 -0.86
C ILE A 158 13.47 -20.05 -1.26
N ILE A 159 13.42 -21.18 -1.96
CA ILE A 159 12.18 -21.81 -2.43
C ILE A 159 12.08 -23.20 -1.81
N ARG A 160 10.86 -23.58 -1.37
CA ARG A 160 10.51 -24.95 -1.01
C ARG A 160 9.65 -25.53 -2.12
N PHE A 161 10.04 -26.68 -2.67
CA PHE A 161 9.28 -27.36 -3.72
C PHE A 161 8.11 -28.13 -3.10
N LEU A 162 6.89 -27.81 -3.51
CA LEU A 162 5.68 -28.49 -3.04
C LEU A 162 5.42 -29.80 -3.81
N GLU A 163 6.02 -29.94 -5.00
CA GLU A 163 5.95 -31.11 -5.86
C GLU A 163 7.34 -31.39 -6.43
N SER A 164 7.56 -32.65 -6.89
CA SER A 164 8.79 -33.01 -7.56
C SER A 164 8.87 -32.36 -8.92
N THR A 165 10.02 -31.76 -9.23
CA THR A 165 10.27 -31.02 -10.47
C THR A 165 11.49 -31.57 -11.16
N ASP A 166 11.40 -31.85 -12.46
CA ASP A 166 12.52 -32.26 -13.27
C ASP A 166 13.56 -31.15 -13.43
N GLN A 167 14.72 -31.51 -14.00
CA GLN A 167 15.76 -30.52 -14.27
C GLN A 167 15.28 -29.50 -15.29
N PHE A 168 15.46 -28.21 -14.99
CA PHE A 168 15.11 -27.11 -15.87
C PHE A 168 16.26 -26.12 -16.04
N MET A 169 16.18 -25.29 -17.07
CA MET A 169 17.17 -24.25 -17.35
C MET A 169 16.64 -22.90 -16.86
N GLY A 170 17.42 -22.22 -16.02
CA GLY A 170 17.09 -20.91 -15.52
C GLY A 170 17.31 -19.79 -16.54
N VAL A 171 16.80 -18.59 -16.24
CA VAL A 171 17.01 -17.39 -17.07
C VAL A 171 18.47 -16.96 -17.16
N ASP A 172 19.31 -17.42 -16.27
CA ASP A 172 20.77 -17.25 -16.25
C ASP A 172 21.52 -18.31 -17.04
N MET A 173 20.81 -19.17 -17.78
CA MET A 173 21.34 -20.31 -18.56
C MET A 173 21.99 -21.39 -17.70
N ALA A 174 21.80 -21.37 -16.37
CA ALA A 174 22.23 -22.43 -15.48
C ALA A 174 21.16 -23.54 -15.38
N LYS A 175 21.59 -24.78 -15.17
CA LYS A 175 20.69 -25.93 -14.96
C LYS A 175 20.40 -26.08 -13.47
N TYR A 176 19.13 -26.23 -13.12
CA TYR A 176 18.63 -26.42 -11.79
C TYR A 176 17.83 -27.72 -11.66
N GLY A 177 17.93 -28.37 -10.52
CA GLY A 177 17.24 -29.64 -10.28
C GLY A 177 18.01 -30.89 -10.73
N PRO A 178 17.35 -32.07 -10.73
CA PRO A 178 15.96 -32.25 -10.32
C PRO A 178 15.74 -31.94 -8.83
N PHE A 179 14.52 -31.57 -8.44
CA PHE A 179 14.14 -31.36 -7.07
C PHE A 179 13.01 -32.33 -6.70
N ILE A 180 13.05 -32.88 -5.51
CA ILE A 180 11.95 -33.68 -4.98
C ILE A 180 11.03 -32.82 -4.11
N LYS A 181 9.83 -33.34 -3.85
CA LYS A 181 8.89 -32.71 -2.94
C LYS A 181 9.57 -32.43 -1.58
N GLU A 182 9.33 -31.23 -1.03
CA GLU A 182 9.90 -30.71 0.22
C GLU A 182 11.36 -30.27 0.15
N ASP A 183 12.01 -30.36 -1.01
CA ASP A 183 13.37 -29.80 -1.14
C ASP A 183 13.36 -28.28 -0.97
N ILE A 184 14.45 -27.79 -0.38
CA ILE A 184 14.73 -26.36 -0.23
C ILE A 184 15.94 -26.02 -1.09
N ALA A 185 15.77 -25.07 -2.01
CA ALA A 185 16.85 -24.59 -2.87
C ALA A 185 16.92 -23.06 -2.86
N ILE A 186 18.12 -22.55 -3.17
CA ILE A 186 18.36 -21.12 -3.38
C ILE A 186 18.42 -20.89 -4.88
N LEU A 187 17.48 -20.12 -5.40
CA LEU A 187 17.36 -19.84 -6.83
C LEU A 187 17.37 -18.32 -7.11
N PRO A 188 17.78 -17.89 -8.31
CA PRO A 188 17.66 -16.49 -8.71
C PRO A 188 16.21 -16.01 -8.69
N LEU A 189 15.98 -14.80 -8.18
CA LEU A 189 14.63 -14.20 -8.05
C LEU A 189 13.84 -14.15 -9.35
N LYS A 190 14.53 -14.05 -10.49
CA LYS A 190 13.90 -14.02 -11.83
C LYS A 190 13.25 -15.34 -12.28
N MET A 191 13.32 -16.39 -11.45
CA MET A 191 12.69 -17.68 -11.72
C MET A 191 11.32 -17.84 -11.06
N GLN A 192 10.79 -16.80 -10.46
CA GLN A 192 9.51 -16.83 -9.73
C GLN A 192 8.29 -17.01 -10.65
N ASP A 193 8.46 -16.83 -11.96
CA ASP A 193 7.39 -16.88 -12.98
C ASP A 193 7.44 -18.17 -13.84
N LEU A 194 8.19 -19.19 -13.41
CA LEU A 194 8.24 -20.52 -13.96
C LEU A 194 7.46 -21.51 -13.10
#